data_4d0f6aa0ffeace705cbb1f45e0396fc4
#
_entry.id   4d0f6aa0ffeace705cbb1f45e0396fc4
#
_cell.length_a   1.000
_cell.length_b   1.000
_cell.length_c   1.000
_cell.angle_alpha   90.00
_cell.angle_beta   90.00
_cell.angle_gamma   90.00
#
_symmetry.space_group_name_H-M   'P 1'
#
loop_
_entity.id
_entity.type
_entity.pdbx_description
1 polymer ?
#
loop_
_entity_poly.entity_id
_entity_poly.type
_entity_poly.pdbx_seq_one_letter_code
_entity_poly.pdbx_strand_id
1 'polypeptide(L)'
;NYNLAGVQYAVAGTVAGLEALAADARARAKARGGKNPFMLVPGIDVPFHSSVLRPGVDEFRSRLDALVPADIDIDRMVGLYVPNLVARPFELTQDFARSILEVVPSAQVEAILANWDAWIAQPVALGRALLIELLAWQFASPVRWIETQDVLFTPVDRGGLGIEKVIEVGLAASPTLANLASRTLALPHHAGNHVTVYNARRDEARVLATDTDPAVADEVVVEEPAAPAAAEPAPAAAPAPAAAPVAAPAPAAPAGAPSGADVADLPFTAKDGLNVLLAHSARIRPDQIGATDTTETLTNGVSSRRNQLLMDMGTELELASI
;
A
#
# COMPACT_ATOMS: atom_id res chain seq x y z
N ASN A 1 -4.72 4.79 -4.86
CA ASN A 1 -3.31 4.43 -4.82
C ASN A 1 -2.94 3.36 -5.84
N TYR A 2 -3.66 2.23 -5.89
CA TYR A 2 -3.52 1.24 -6.96
C TYR A 2 -4.61 1.52 -8.00
N ASN A 3 -4.26 2.26 -9.03
CA ASN A 3 -5.22 2.80 -9.95
C ASN A 3 -5.08 2.13 -11.32
N LEU A 4 -6.21 1.82 -11.92
CA LEU A 4 -6.32 1.42 -13.31
C LEU A 4 -7.20 2.45 -14.00
N ALA A 5 -6.65 3.16 -14.98
CA ALA A 5 -7.29 4.30 -15.62
C ALA A 5 -8.73 4.01 -16.06
N GLY A 6 -9.67 4.81 -15.54
CA GLY A 6 -11.10 4.67 -15.84
C GLY A 6 -11.82 3.45 -15.25
N VAL A 7 -11.11 2.57 -14.50
CA VAL A 7 -11.65 1.27 -14.03
C VAL A 7 -11.57 1.11 -12.53
N GLN A 8 -10.42 1.38 -11.92
CA GLN A 8 -10.19 1.11 -10.50
C GLN A 8 -9.42 2.23 -9.83
N TYR A 9 -9.94 2.72 -8.70
CA TYR A 9 -9.32 3.75 -7.87
C TYR A 9 -9.36 3.35 -6.41
N ALA A 10 -8.24 3.49 -5.70
CA ALA A 10 -8.20 3.42 -4.25
C ALA A 10 -8.28 4.83 -3.67
N VAL A 11 -9.15 5.04 -2.70
CA VAL A 11 -9.41 6.33 -2.06
C VAL A 11 -9.19 6.21 -0.57
N ALA A 12 -8.51 7.19 0.02
CA ALA A 12 -8.33 7.32 1.46
C ALA A 12 -8.79 8.70 1.92
N GLY A 13 -9.32 8.77 3.13
CA GLY A 13 -9.85 10.02 3.69
C GLY A 13 -10.51 9.83 5.05
N THR A 14 -11.29 10.81 5.49
CA THR A 14 -12.08 10.69 6.72
C THR A 14 -13.21 9.67 6.54
N VAL A 15 -13.62 9.04 7.65
CA VAL A 15 -14.73 8.05 7.62
C VAL A 15 -16.00 8.68 7.02
N ALA A 16 -16.38 9.88 7.46
CA ALA A 16 -17.55 10.57 6.93
C ALA A 16 -17.44 10.85 5.41
N GLY A 17 -16.24 11.22 4.94
CA GLY A 17 -15.99 11.43 3.50
C GLY A 17 -16.11 10.14 2.70
N LEU A 18 -15.59 9.03 3.22
CA LEU A 18 -15.67 7.71 2.57
C LEU A 18 -17.11 7.18 2.56
N GLU A 19 -17.87 7.38 3.63
CA GLU A 19 -19.29 7.02 3.69
C GLU A 19 -20.14 7.82 2.69
N ALA A 20 -19.91 9.13 2.58
CA ALA A 20 -20.58 9.96 1.59
C ALA A 20 -20.24 9.53 0.15
N LEU A 21 -18.96 9.25 -0.13
CA LEU A 21 -18.54 8.73 -1.43
C LEU A 21 -19.18 7.38 -1.73
N ALA A 22 -19.22 6.48 -0.76
CA ALA A 22 -19.83 5.15 -0.91
C ALA A 22 -21.35 5.26 -1.20
N ALA A 23 -22.04 6.17 -0.51
CA ALA A 23 -23.45 6.40 -0.73
C ALA A 23 -23.74 6.94 -2.14
N ASP A 24 -22.98 7.96 -2.58
CA ASP A 24 -23.12 8.53 -3.93
C ASP A 24 -22.78 7.50 -5.03
N ALA A 25 -21.68 6.77 -4.87
CA ALA A 25 -21.25 5.76 -5.82
C ALA A 25 -22.30 4.64 -5.98
N ARG A 26 -22.86 4.14 -4.86
CA ARG A 26 -23.94 3.13 -4.87
C ARG A 26 -25.21 3.67 -5.54
N ALA A 27 -25.60 4.92 -5.24
CA ALA A 27 -26.78 5.53 -5.85
C ALA A 27 -26.63 5.64 -7.36
N ARG A 28 -25.47 6.09 -7.86
CA ARG A 28 -25.17 6.19 -9.29
C ARG A 28 -25.13 4.81 -9.97
N ALA A 29 -24.56 3.81 -9.32
CA ALA A 29 -24.54 2.44 -9.84
C ALA A 29 -25.94 1.87 -9.96
N LYS A 30 -26.78 2.04 -8.91
CA LYS A 30 -28.19 1.62 -8.93
C LYS A 30 -28.97 2.29 -10.06
N ALA A 31 -28.80 3.59 -10.26
CA ALA A 31 -29.48 4.33 -11.34
C ALA A 31 -29.10 3.83 -12.75
N ARG A 32 -27.90 3.22 -12.91
CA ARG A 32 -27.39 2.66 -14.16
C ARG A 32 -27.61 1.15 -14.29
N GLY A 33 -28.27 0.49 -13.32
CA GLY A 33 -28.42 -0.96 -13.29
C GLY A 33 -27.10 -1.72 -13.04
N GLY A 34 -26.08 -1.04 -12.50
CA GLY A 34 -24.76 -1.62 -12.23
C GLY A 34 -24.64 -2.27 -10.87
N LYS A 35 -23.53 -3.00 -10.66
CA LYS A 35 -23.16 -3.62 -9.36
C LYS A 35 -22.63 -2.56 -8.39
N ASN A 36 -22.50 -2.94 -7.10
CA ASN A 36 -21.90 -2.10 -6.08
C ASN A 36 -20.45 -1.72 -6.47
N PRO A 37 -20.15 -0.43 -6.70
CA PRO A 37 -18.84 0.01 -7.16
C PRO A 37 -17.89 0.32 -6.02
N PHE A 38 -18.34 0.24 -4.76
CA PHE A 38 -17.55 0.60 -3.59
C PHE A 38 -17.25 -0.64 -2.75
N MET A 39 -15.97 -0.86 -2.51
CA MET A 39 -15.47 -1.93 -1.64
C MET A 39 -14.54 -1.33 -0.59
N LEU A 40 -14.81 -1.62 0.67
CA LEU A 40 -13.92 -1.25 1.77
C LEU A 40 -12.68 -2.15 1.73
N VAL A 41 -11.49 -1.56 1.85
CA VAL A 41 -10.24 -2.32 2.05
C VAL A 41 -10.08 -2.58 3.55
N PRO A 42 -10.24 -3.83 4.01
CA PRO A 42 -10.18 -4.12 5.43
C PRO A 42 -8.75 -4.00 5.98
N GLY A 43 -8.62 -3.65 7.26
CA GLY A 43 -7.35 -3.66 7.98
C GLY A 43 -6.41 -2.49 7.69
N ILE A 44 -6.88 -1.46 6.98
CA ILE A 44 -6.16 -0.19 6.82
C ILE A 44 -7.00 0.87 7.51
N ASP A 45 -6.56 1.33 8.66
CA ASP A 45 -7.21 2.32 9.51
C ASP A 45 -6.53 3.69 9.51
N VAL A 46 -5.38 3.80 8.82
CA VAL A 46 -4.68 5.07 8.59
C VAL A 46 -4.96 5.55 7.16
N PRO A 47 -5.41 6.80 6.96
CA PRO A 47 -5.72 7.33 5.63
C PRO A 47 -4.46 7.72 4.85
N PHE A 48 -3.55 6.76 4.62
CA PHE A 48 -2.36 6.97 3.82
C PHE A 48 -2.68 7.58 2.45
N HIS A 49 -1.75 8.38 1.95
CA HIS A 49 -1.84 9.05 0.65
C HIS A 49 -3.03 10.02 0.55
N SER A 50 -3.43 10.61 1.67
CA SER A 50 -4.46 11.65 1.73
C SER A 50 -3.99 12.90 2.45
N SER A 51 -4.66 14.02 2.18
CA SER A 51 -4.36 15.31 2.82
C SER A 51 -4.60 15.34 4.33
N VAL A 52 -5.30 14.34 4.88
CA VAL A 52 -5.51 14.19 6.33
C VAL A 52 -4.18 14.04 7.07
N LEU A 53 -3.16 13.46 6.42
CA LEU A 53 -1.83 13.26 7.01
C LEU A 53 -0.85 14.41 6.82
N ARG A 54 -1.23 15.49 6.13
CA ARG A 54 -0.35 16.65 5.90
C ARG A 54 0.28 17.26 7.17
N PRO A 55 -0.42 17.33 8.33
CA PRO A 55 0.20 17.84 9.56
C PRO A 55 1.44 17.05 10.02
N GLY A 56 1.59 15.80 9.60
CA GLY A 56 2.76 14.96 9.94
C GLY A 56 3.96 15.12 9.01
N VAL A 57 3.86 15.91 7.94
CA VAL A 57 4.92 16.01 6.91
C VAL A 57 6.22 16.56 7.48
N ASP A 58 6.17 17.61 8.31
CA ASP A 58 7.37 18.26 8.85
C ASP A 58 8.11 17.35 9.84
N GLU A 59 7.39 16.61 10.68
CA GLU A 59 7.99 15.64 11.57
C GLU A 59 8.64 14.51 10.77
N PHE A 60 7.95 13.97 9.77
CA PHE A 60 8.48 12.89 8.95
C PHE A 60 9.69 13.33 8.15
N ARG A 61 9.68 14.55 7.58
CA ARG A 61 10.84 15.16 6.93
C ARG A 61 12.06 15.20 7.85
N SER A 62 11.88 15.65 9.09
CA SER A 62 12.97 15.74 10.07
C SER A 62 13.55 14.36 10.39
N ARG A 63 12.71 13.33 10.46
CA ARG A 63 13.17 11.95 10.64
C ARG A 63 13.92 11.42 9.42
N LEU A 64 13.44 11.70 8.22
CA LEU A 64 14.12 11.35 6.97
C LEU A 64 15.47 12.05 6.86
N ASP A 65 15.55 13.32 7.23
CA ASP A 65 16.81 14.08 7.21
C ASP A 65 17.87 13.48 8.15
N ALA A 66 17.44 12.93 9.27
CA ALA A 66 18.33 12.22 10.21
C ALA A 66 18.75 10.82 9.72
N LEU A 67 17.94 10.16 8.88
CA LEU A 67 18.14 8.76 8.47
C LEU A 67 18.81 8.63 7.10
N VAL A 68 18.51 9.52 6.16
CA VAL A 68 19.07 9.47 4.81
C VAL A 68 20.53 9.91 4.86
N PRO A 69 21.49 9.07 4.41
CA PRO A 69 22.90 9.43 4.41
C PRO A 69 23.20 10.73 3.66
N ALA A 70 24.21 11.47 4.11
CA ALA A 70 24.63 12.72 3.45
C ALA A 70 25.34 12.46 2.11
N ASP A 71 25.89 11.26 1.92
CA ASP A 71 26.69 10.80 0.78
C ASP A 71 25.94 9.78 -0.08
N ILE A 72 24.63 9.97 -0.26
CA ILE A 72 23.85 9.08 -1.14
C ILE A 72 24.41 9.03 -2.54
N ASP A 73 24.36 7.84 -3.14
CA ASP A 73 24.74 7.62 -4.53
C ASP A 73 23.65 8.15 -5.48
N ILE A 74 23.77 9.44 -5.83
CA ILE A 74 22.77 10.12 -6.65
C ILE A 74 22.70 9.60 -8.07
N ASP A 75 23.81 9.04 -8.60
CA ASP A 75 23.89 8.52 -9.97
C ASP A 75 22.97 7.29 -10.15
N ARG A 76 22.67 6.58 -9.07
CA ARG A 76 21.68 5.49 -9.09
C ARG A 76 20.23 5.96 -9.12
N MET A 77 19.98 7.25 -9.01
CA MET A 77 18.64 7.81 -8.97
C MET A 77 18.31 8.64 -10.20
N VAL A 78 19.26 9.44 -10.66
CA VAL A 78 19.06 10.35 -11.81
C VAL A 78 18.72 9.54 -13.06
N GLY A 79 17.56 9.81 -13.65
CA GLY A 79 17.01 9.12 -14.81
C GLY A 79 16.48 7.70 -14.55
N LEU A 80 16.73 7.12 -13.37
CA LEU A 80 16.39 5.73 -13.04
C LEU A 80 15.24 5.59 -12.02
N TYR A 81 15.08 6.55 -11.13
CA TYR A 81 14.05 6.54 -10.12
C TYR A 81 12.84 7.35 -10.56
N VAL A 82 11.66 6.76 -10.54
CA VAL A 82 10.39 7.46 -10.80
C VAL A 82 9.62 7.54 -9.47
N PRO A 83 9.58 8.71 -8.83
CA PRO A 83 8.87 8.88 -7.56
C PRO A 83 7.36 8.89 -7.73
N ASN A 84 6.65 8.27 -6.80
CA ASN A 84 5.19 8.22 -6.78
C ASN A 84 4.50 9.58 -6.73
N LEU A 85 5.21 10.60 -6.23
CA LEU A 85 4.64 11.94 -6.04
C LEU A 85 4.47 12.69 -7.35
N VAL A 86 5.42 12.59 -8.28
CA VAL A 86 5.45 13.38 -9.51
C VAL A 86 5.42 12.55 -10.80
N ALA A 87 5.51 11.22 -10.72
CA ALA A 87 5.38 10.29 -11.84
C ALA A 87 6.26 10.66 -13.07
N ARG A 88 7.50 11.05 -12.83
CA ARG A 88 8.51 11.32 -13.87
C ARG A 88 9.90 10.95 -13.35
N PRO A 89 10.87 10.64 -14.25
CA PRO A 89 12.22 10.31 -13.82
C PRO A 89 12.84 11.41 -12.95
N PHE A 90 13.54 11.01 -11.91
CA PHE A 90 14.23 11.91 -10.99
C PHE A 90 15.38 12.62 -11.71
N GLU A 91 15.41 13.93 -11.62
CA GLU A 91 16.42 14.77 -12.27
C GLU A 91 16.89 15.88 -11.34
N LEU A 92 18.12 16.33 -11.54
CA LEU A 92 18.68 17.52 -10.88
C LEU A 92 18.48 18.75 -11.77
N THR A 93 17.22 19.06 -12.09
CA THR A 93 16.84 20.21 -12.93
C THR A 93 15.81 21.09 -12.23
N GLN A 94 15.81 22.38 -12.57
CA GLN A 94 14.78 23.29 -12.05
C GLN A 94 13.36 22.85 -12.46
N ASP A 95 13.22 22.26 -13.64
CA ASP A 95 11.95 21.78 -14.14
C ASP A 95 11.42 20.61 -13.30
N PHE A 96 12.28 19.66 -12.93
CA PHE A 96 11.92 18.60 -12.01
C PHE A 96 11.54 19.16 -10.63
N ALA A 97 12.32 20.09 -10.07
CA ALA A 97 12.00 20.72 -8.79
C ALA A 97 10.65 21.45 -8.83
N ARG A 98 10.34 22.18 -9.91
CA ARG A 98 9.03 22.82 -10.10
C ARG A 98 7.89 21.81 -10.16
N SER A 99 8.09 20.64 -10.76
CA SER A 99 7.05 19.60 -10.82
C SER A 99 6.62 19.12 -9.44
N ILE A 100 7.48 19.21 -8.42
CA ILE A 100 7.12 18.93 -7.02
C ILE A 100 6.14 20.00 -6.51
N LEU A 101 6.37 21.26 -6.82
CA LEU A 101 5.51 22.37 -6.39
C LEU A 101 4.13 22.38 -7.08
N GLU A 102 4.02 21.77 -8.24
CA GLU A 102 2.72 21.57 -8.91
C GLU A 102 1.80 20.60 -8.12
N VAL A 103 2.40 19.77 -7.27
CA VAL A 103 1.67 18.73 -6.53
C VAL A 103 1.52 19.11 -5.05
N VAL A 104 2.57 19.66 -4.44
CA VAL A 104 2.61 19.93 -3.01
C VAL A 104 3.26 21.28 -2.70
N PRO A 105 2.79 22.01 -1.65
CA PRO A 105 3.36 23.29 -1.24
C PRO A 105 4.63 23.05 -0.39
N SER A 106 5.77 22.82 -1.02
CA SER A 106 7.04 22.60 -0.31
C SER A 106 7.85 23.89 -0.23
N ALA A 107 7.91 24.49 0.96
CA ALA A 107 8.76 25.65 1.23
C ALA A 107 10.26 25.33 1.03
N GLN A 108 10.67 24.07 1.22
CA GLN A 108 12.04 23.62 0.99
C GLN A 108 12.38 23.67 -0.50
N VAL A 109 11.49 23.19 -1.36
CA VAL A 109 11.70 23.23 -2.81
C VAL A 109 11.67 24.68 -3.34
N GLU A 110 10.81 25.53 -2.78
CA GLU A 110 10.81 26.96 -3.09
C GLU A 110 12.16 27.61 -2.75
N ALA A 111 12.71 27.30 -1.57
CA ALA A 111 14.02 27.81 -1.15
C ALA A 111 15.17 27.28 -2.02
N ILE A 112 15.10 26.03 -2.45
CA ILE A 112 16.06 25.43 -3.41
C ILE A 112 16.01 26.19 -4.73
N LEU A 113 14.83 26.41 -5.28
CA LEU A 113 14.66 27.12 -6.55
C LEU A 113 15.11 28.57 -6.48
N ALA A 114 14.88 29.24 -5.34
CA ALA A 114 15.33 30.62 -5.12
C ALA A 114 16.87 30.75 -5.07
N ASN A 115 17.58 29.68 -4.74
CA ASN A 115 19.05 29.66 -4.63
C ASN A 115 19.67 28.59 -5.51
N TRP A 116 19.12 28.38 -6.68
CA TRP A 116 19.43 27.24 -7.56
C TRP A 116 20.92 27.07 -7.86
N ASP A 117 21.63 28.16 -8.19
CA ASP A 117 23.05 28.11 -8.56
C ASP A 117 23.93 27.58 -7.41
N ALA A 118 23.57 27.90 -6.18
CA ALA A 118 24.27 27.40 -4.99
C ALA A 118 23.98 25.89 -4.76
N TRP A 119 22.78 25.46 -5.05
CA TRP A 119 22.37 24.07 -4.87
C TRP A 119 22.92 23.15 -5.97
N ILE A 120 22.87 23.56 -7.24
CA ILE A 120 23.35 22.73 -8.34
C ILE A 120 24.89 22.56 -8.32
N ALA A 121 25.60 23.46 -7.67
CA ALA A 121 27.03 23.32 -7.39
C ALA A 121 27.35 22.17 -6.39
N GLN A 122 26.33 21.64 -5.71
CA GLN A 122 26.42 20.55 -4.74
C GLN A 122 25.39 19.45 -5.09
N PRO A 123 25.59 18.70 -6.18
CA PRO A 123 24.56 17.81 -6.74
C PRO A 123 24.08 16.72 -5.77
N VAL A 124 24.96 16.17 -4.93
CA VAL A 124 24.60 15.17 -3.92
C VAL A 124 23.66 15.78 -2.85
N ALA A 125 23.99 16.99 -2.36
CA ALA A 125 23.15 17.68 -1.38
C ALA A 125 21.79 18.08 -1.98
N LEU A 126 21.78 18.57 -3.22
CA LEU A 126 20.53 18.87 -3.97
C LEU A 126 19.68 17.63 -4.14
N GLY A 127 20.27 16.55 -4.64
CA GLY A 127 19.54 15.30 -4.86
C GLY A 127 18.97 14.71 -3.57
N ARG A 128 19.76 14.76 -2.48
CA ARG A 128 19.30 14.33 -1.15
C ARG A 128 18.12 15.19 -0.66
N ALA A 129 18.21 16.50 -0.80
CA ALA A 129 17.14 17.40 -0.37
C ALA A 129 15.85 17.16 -1.16
N LEU A 130 15.92 17.02 -2.48
CA LEU A 130 14.78 16.69 -3.32
C LEU A 130 14.20 15.31 -2.98
N LEU A 131 15.03 14.31 -2.73
CA LEU A 131 14.59 12.96 -2.33
C LEU A 131 13.82 13.02 -1.01
N ILE A 132 14.33 13.73 0.00
CA ILE A 132 13.67 13.87 1.30
C ILE A 132 12.29 14.54 1.12
N GLU A 133 12.18 15.57 0.29
CA GLU A 133 10.88 16.21 0.02
C GLU A 133 9.91 15.25 -0.67
N LEU A 134 10.35 14.52 -1.69
CA LEU A 134 9.53 13.53 -2.38
C LEU A 134 9.00 12.46 -1.41
N LEU A 135 9.84 11.95 -0.53
CA LEU A 135 9.48 10.95 0.46
C LEU A 135 8.60 11.53 1.57
N ALA A 136 8.91 12.75 2.04
CA ALA A 136 8.15 13.41 3.12
C ALA A 136 6.71 13.71 2.71
N TRP A 137 6.47 14.09 1.46
CA TRP A 137 5.13 14.38 0.97
C TRP A 137 4.36 13.16 0.46
N GLN A 138 5.07 12.10 0.10
CA GLN A 138 4.47 10.91 -0.53
C GLN A 138 3.36 10.29 0.32
N PHE A 139 3.54 10.15 1.65
CA PHE A 139 2.54 9.51 2.51
C PHE A 139 1.27 10.35 2.71
N ALA A 140 1.36 11.66 2.51
CA ALA A 140 0.27 12.63 2.66
C ALA A 140 -0.32 13.10 1.31
N SER A 141 0.09 12.49 0.21
CA SER A 141 -0.31 12.86 -1.14
C SER A 141 -0.71 11.64 -1.98
N PRO A 142 -1.60 11.80 -2.97
CA PRO A 142 -1.98 10.70 -3.85
C PRO A 142 -0.78 10.07 -4.56
N VAL A 143 -0.77 8.75 -4.67
CA VAL A 143 0.18 8.03 -5.54
C VAL A 143 -0.26 8.19 -6.98
N ARG A 144 0.60 8.70 -7.83
CA ARG A 144 0.37 8.90 -9.28
C ARG A 144 0.68 7.65 -10.08
N TRP A 145 0.01 6.55 -9.73
CA TRP A 145 0.32 5.24 -10.30
C TRP A 145 -0.11 5.10 -11.76
N ILE A 146 -1.21 5.73 -12.16
CA ILE A 146 -1.66 5.75 -13.56
C ILE A 146 -0.61 6.47 -14.41
N GLU A 147 -0.26 7.69 -14.03
CA GLU A 147 0.71 8.53 -14.74
C GLU A 147 2.10 7.86 -14.77
N THR A 148 2.48 7.16 -13.69
CA THR A 148 3.73 6.40 -13.64
C THR A 148 3.72 5.27 -14.68
N GLN A 149 2.65 4.50 -14.77
CA GLN A 149 2.54 3.44 -15.77
C GLN A 149 2.50 4.00 -17.20
N ASP A 150 1.80 5.12 -17.39
CA ASP A 150 1.77 5.79 -18.69
C ASP A 150 3.17 6.24 -19.13
N VAL A 151 3.95 6.83 -18.22
CA VAL A 151 5.35 7.20 -18.50
C VAL A 151 6.21 5.98 -18.82
N LEU A 152 6.07 4.91 -18.05
CA LEU A 152 6.84 3.68 -18.24
C LEU A 152 6.53 3.01 -19.58
N PHE A 153 5.25 2.84 -19.90
CA PHE A 153 4.81 2.02 -21.02
C PHE A 153 4.70 2.77 -22.35
N THR A 154 4.62 4.09 -22.31
CA THR A 154 4.61 4.89 -23.54
C THR A 154 5.98 4.77 -24.24
N PRO A 155 6.03 4.48 -25.55
CA PRO A 155 7.25 4.46 -26.32
C PRO A 155 8.04 5.77 -26.26
N VAL A 156 9.36 5.67 -26.42
CA VAL A 156 10.27 6.83 -26.36
C VAL A 156 9.95 7.90 -27.40
N ASP A 157 9.60 7.49 -28.61
CA ASP A 157 9.19 8.39 -29.70
C ASP A 157 7.89 9.16 -29.44
N ARG A 158 7.12 8.73 -28.43
CA ARG A 158 5.90 9.39 -27.94
C ARG A 158 6.08 10.06 -26.57
N GLY A 159 7.33 10.17 -26.11
CA GLY A 159 7.69 10.89 -24.88
C GLY A 159 7.63 10.08 -23.61
N GLY A 160 7.49 8.76 -23.67
CA GLY A 160 7.61 7.86 -22.54
C GLY A 160 9.00 7.25 -22.38
N LEU A 161 9.14 6.29 -21.48
CA LEU A 161 10.40 5.57 -21.25
C LEU A 161 10.53 4.30 -22.10
N GLY A 162 9.46 3.81 -22.69
CA GLY A 162 9.45 2.66 -23.59
C GLY A 162 10.07 1.41 -22.96
N ILE A 163 9.76 1.15 -21.69
CA ILE A 163 10.33 -0.04 -21.01
C ILE A 163 9.79 -1.31 -21.65
N GLU A 164 10.65 -2.32 -21.73
CA GLU A 164 10.34 -3.62 -22.33
C GLU A 164 9.94 -4.66 -21.27
N LYS A 165 10.38 -4.48 -20.02
CA LYS A 165 10.15 -5.43 -18.93
C LYS A 165 9.77 -4.72 -17.64
N VAL A 166 8.77 -5.27 -16.95
CA VAL A 166 8.41 -4.92 -15.58
C VAL A 166 8.69 -6.12 -14.69
N ILE A 167 9.42 -5.91 -13.61
CA ILE A 167 9.66 -6.95 -12.60
C ILE A 167 9.14 -6.43 -11.26
N GLU A 168 8.06 -7.03 -10.78
CA GLU A 168 7.59 -6.78 -9.41
C GLU A 168 8.51 -7.52 -8.43
N VAL A 169 9.21 -6.77 -7.59
CA VAL A 169 10.05 -7.31 -6.53
C VAL A 169 9.28 -7.24 -5.22
N GLY A 170 9.00 -8.39 -4.63
CA GLY A 170 8.25 -8.48 -3.38
C GLY A 170 8.16 -9.91 -2.87
N LEU A 171 7.77 -10.05 -1.59
CA LEU A 171 7.72 -11.35 -0.91
C LEU A 171 6.44 -12.14 -1.21
N ALA A 172 5.39 -11.52 -1.73
CA ALA A 172 4.11 -12.16 -1.95
C ALA A 172 4.12 -13.01 -3.23
N ALA A 173 3.61 -14.24 -3.11
CA ALA A 173 3.35 -15.12 -4.26
C ALA A 173 2.17 -14.60 -5.12
N SER A 174 1.32 -13.74 -4.55
CA SER A 174 0.20 -13.12 -5.24
C SER A 174 0.61 -11.73 -5.75
N PRO A 175 0.93 -11.57 -7.03
CA PRO A 175 1.42 -10.32 -7.59
C PRO A 175 0.32 -9.27 -7.60
N THR A 176 0.61 -8.07 -7.08
CA THR A 176 -0.31 -6.94 -7.08
C THR A 176 0.03 -5.94 -8.17
N LEU A 177 1.28 -5.48 -8.21
CA LEU A 177 1.73 -4.49 -9.17
C LEU A 177 1.87 -5.08 -10.57
N ALA A 178 2.33 -6.32 -10.68
CA ALA A 178 2.39 -7.04 -11.96
C ALA A 178 1.00 -7.23 -12.56
N ASN A 179 0.00 -7.60 -11.75
CA ASN A 179 -1.38 -7.73 -12.21
C ASN A 179 -1.98 -6.38 -12.66
N LEU A 180 -1.68 -5.29 -11.96
CA LEU A 180 -2.09 -3.94 -12.36
C LEU A 180 -1.41 -3.52 -13.66
N ALA A 181 -0.10 -3.78 -13.81
CA ALA A 181 0.65 -3.51 -15.02
C ALA A 181 0.05 -4.26 -16.23
N SER A 182 -0.22 -5.56 -16.09
CA SER A 182 -0.84 -6.36 -17.14
C SER A 182 -2.22 -5.82 -17.54
N ARG A 183 -3.05 -5.40 -16.57
CA ARG A 183 -4.36 -4.78 -16.85
C ARG A 183 -4.24 -3.41 -17.51
N THR A 184 -3.26 -2.60 -17.14
CA THR A 184 -2.99 -1.30 -17.78
C THR A 184 -2.57 -1.50 -19.23
N LEU A 185 -1.69 -2.47 -19.50
CA LEU A 185 -1.26 -2.82 -20.86
C LEU A 185 -2.40 -3.32 -21.74
N ALA A 186 -3.46 -3.89 -21.16
CA ALA A 186 -4.67 -4.27 -21.89
C ALA A 186 -5.59 -3.10 -22.25
N LEU A 187 -5.32 -1.89 -21.77
CA LEU A 187 -6.12 -0.71 -22.11
C LEU A 187 -5.87 -0.26 -23.56
N PRO A 188 -6.88 0.30 -24.25
CA PRO A 188 -6.77 0.65 -25.67
C PRO A 188 -5.61 1.58 -26.02
N HIS A 189 -5.24 2.51 -25.13
CA HIS A 189 -4.15 3.46 -25.38
C HIS A 189 -2.74 2.85 -25.25
N HIS A 190 -2.64 1.66 -24.67
CA HIS A 190 -1.43 0.86 -24.63
C HIS A 190 -1.43 -0.30 -25.63
N ALA A 191 -2.48 -0.42 -26.46
CA ALA A 191 -2.55 -1.47 -27.49
C ALA A 191 -1.34 -1.42 -28.43
N GLY A 192 -0.66 -2.55 -28.57
CA GLY A 192 0.56 -2.67 -29.38
C GLY A 192 1.88 -2.42 -28.62
N ASN A 193 1.83 -2.06 -27.35
CA ASN A 193 3.04 -2.02 -26.53
C ASN A 193 3.43 -3.46 -26.12
N HIS A 194 4.69 -3.82 -26.40
CA HIS A 194 5.23 -5.15 -26.08
C HIS A 194 6.03 -5.11 -24.78
N VAL A 195 5.34 -5.08 -23.65
CA VAL A 195 5.98 -5.08 -22.32
C VAL A 195 5.74 -6.42 -21.66
N THR A 196 6.81 -7.10 -21.25
CA THR A 196 6.72 -8.34 -20.50
C THR A 196 6.65 -8.05 -19.00
N VAL A 197 5.69 -8.65 -18.32
CA VAL A 197 5.47 -8.41 -16.89
C VAL A 197 5.79 -9.66 -16.09
N TYR A 198 6.73 -9.52 -15.14
CA TYR A 198 7.17 -10.58 -14.25
C TYR A 198 6.88 -10.23 -12.78
N ASN A 199 6.70 -11.25 -11.97
CA ASN A 199 6.86 -11.17 -10.52
C ASN A 199 8.08 -11.99 -10.13
N ALA A 200 9.02 -11.41 -9.39
CA ALA A 200 10.32 -12.02 -9.08
C ALA A 200 10.21 -13.41 -8.43
N ARG A 201 9.14 -13.66 -7.66
CA ARG A 201 8.92 -14.97 -7.01
C ARG A 201 8.19 -15.96 -7.90
N ARG A 202 7.14 -15.54 -8.58
CA ARG A 202 6.37 -16.41 -9.49
C ARG A 202 7.19 -16.84 -10.69
N ASP A 203 7.95 -15.90 -11.25
CA ASP A 203 8.68 -16.07 -12.50
C ASP A 203 10.19 -16.15 -12.28
N GLU A 204 10.63 -16.65 -11.09
CA GLU A 204 12.04 -16.64 -10.65
C GLU A 204 13.00 -17.20 -11.69
N ALA A 205 12.69 -18.34 -12.29
CA ALA A 205 13.51 -18.98 -13.29
C ALA A 205 13.76 -18.10 -14.54
N ARG A 206 12.79 -17.23 -14.90
CA ARG A 206 12.92 -16.29 -16.03
C ARG A 206 13.60 -14.99 -15.64
N VAL A 207 13.34 -14.53 -14.42
CA VAL A 207 13.92 -13.27 -13.90
C VAL A 207 15.41 -13.43 -13.61
N LEU A 208 15.82 -14.58 -13.11
CA LEU A 208 17.21 -14.88 -12.76
C LEU A 208 17.97 -15.66 -13.86
N ALA A 209 17.32 -15.97 -14.99
CA ALA A 209 17.98 -16.66 -16.10
C ALA A 209 19.16 -15.83 -16.63
N THR A 210 20.24 -16.51 -16.96
CA THR A 210 21.42 -15.96 -17.64
C THR A 210 21.43 -16.38 -19.12
N ASP A 211 22.22 -15.74 -19.94
CA ASP A 211 22.34 -16.06 -21.37
C ASP A 211 22.86 -17.49 -21.64
N THR A 212 23.39 -18.16 -20.61
CA THR A 212 23.92 -19.52 -20.67
C THR A 212 22.94 -20.59 -20.18
N ASP A 213 21.83 -20.18 -19.56
CA ASP A 213 20.82 -21.10 -19.07
C ASP A 213 19.96 -21.66 -20.23
N PRO A 214 19.47 -22.90 -20.14
CA PRO A 214 18.51 -23.43 -21.09
C PRO A 214 17.28 -22.51 -21.15
N ALA A 215 16.75 -22.27 -22.35
CA ALA A 215 15.54 -21.49 -22.51
C ALA A 215 14.38 -22.11 -21.69
N VAL A 216 13.83 -21.31 -20.77
CA VAL A 216 12.64 -21.71 -20.01
C VAL A 216 11.48 -21.79 -20.98
N ALA A 217 10.91 -22.98 -21.16
CA ALA A 217 9.75 -23.18 -22.02
C ALA A 217 8.62 -22.25 -21.57
N ASP A 218 7.92 -21.67 -22.55
CA ASP A 218 6.70 -20.93 -22.25
C ASP A 218 5.67 -21.91 -21.69
N GLU A 219 5.51 -21.92 -20.36
CA GLU A 219 4.32 -22.52 -19.78
C GLU A 219 3.13 -21.75 -20.35
N VAL A 220 2.24 -22.45 -21.01
CA VAL A 220 0.93 -21.92 -21.37
C VAL A 220 0.33 -21.47 -20.06
N VAL A 221 0.31 -20.15 -19.81
CA VAL A 221 -0.39 -19.58 -18.67
C VAL A 221 -1.85 -19.93 -18.92
N VAL A 222 -2.29 -21.02 -18.33
CA VAL A 222 -3.71 -21.26 -18.13
C VAL A 222 -4.08 -20.13 -17.18
N GLU A 223 -4.74 -19.14 -17.73
CA GLU A 223 -5.30 -18.02 -16.97
C GLU A 223 -6.14 -18.67 -15.87
N GLU A 224 -5.60 -18.71 -14.66
CA GLU A 224 -6.36 -19.16 -13.51
C GLU A 224 -7.55 -18.19 -13.44
N PRO A 225 -8.80 -18.70 -13.55
CA PRO A 225 -9.95 -17.81 -13.60
C PRO A 225 -9.86 -16.93 -12.36
N ALA A 226 -9.88 -15.63 -12.57
CA ALA A 226 -9.82 -14.62 -11.53
C ALA A 226 -10.65 -15.13 -10.36
N ALA A 227 -10.04 -15.31 -9.19
CA ALA A 227 -10.69 -15.87 -8.01
C ALA A 227 -12.08 -15.26 -7.93
N PRO A 228 -13.16 -16.05 -7.87
CA PRO A 228 -14.50 -15.51 -7.92
C PRO A 228 -14.59 -14.46 -6.83
N ALA A 229 -14.97 -13.24 -7.20
CA ALA A 229 -15.24 -12.17 -6.25
C ALA A 229 -16.04 -12.81 -5.14
N ALA A 230 -15.52 -12.75 -3.90
CA ALA A 230 -16.00 -13.47 -2.74
C ALA A 230 -17.52 -13.58 -2.81
N ALA A 231 -18.04 -14.80 -2.77
CA ALA A 231 -19.47 -15.09 -2.85
C ALA A 231 -20.16 -14.15 -1.88
N GLU A 232 -21.18 -13.45 -2.36
CA GLU A 232 -22.08 -12.67 -1.52
C GLU A 232 -22.52 -13.55 -0.35
N PRO A 233 -22.41 -13.11 0.90
CA PRO A 233 -23.12 -13.78 1.98
C PRO A 233 -24.60 -13.78 1.61
N ALA A 234 -25.23 -14.92 1.65
CA ALA A 234 -26.66 -15.10 1.43
C ALA A 234 -27.42 -14.04 2.22
N PRO A 235 -28.50 -13.47 1.68
CA PRO A 235 -29.26 -12.44 2.37
C PRO A 235 -29.71 -12.98 3.72
N ALA A 236 -29.26 -12.33 4.79
CA ALA A 236 -29.73 -12.63 6.13
C ALA A 236 -31.25 -12.45 6.14
N ALA A 237 -31.96 -13.46 6.62
CA ALA A 237 -33.41 -13.44 6.80
C ALA A 237 -33.81 -12.16 7.56
N ALA A 238 -34.83 -11.50 7.07
CA ALA A 238 -35.39 -10.29 7.66
C ALA A 238 -35.63 -10.49 9.17
N PRO A 239 -35.20 -9.55 10.02
CA PRO A 239 -35.52 -9.65 11.45
C PRO A 239 -37.01 -9.51 11.67
N ALA A 240 -37.57 -10.39 12.49
CA ALA A 240 -38.93 -10.29 12.98
C ALA A 240 -39.13 -8.95 13.72
N PRO A 241 -40.35 -8.39 13.74
CA PRO A 241 -40.59 -7.08 14.33
C PRO A 241 -40.26 -7.09 15.82
N ALA A 242 -39.44 -6.12 16.23
CA ALA A 242 -39.02 -5.91 17.61
C ALA A 242 -40.21 -5.58 18.49
N ALA A 243 -40.38 -6.32 19.57
CA ALA A 243 -41.26 -6.00 20.66
C ALA A 243 -40.80 -4.68 21.33
N ALA A 244 -41.78 -3.89 21.79
CA ALA A 244 -41.58 -2.59 22.43
C ALA A 244 -40.64 -2.68 23.66
N PRO A 245 -39.83 -1.64 23.93
CA PRO A 245 -38.88 -1.67 25.03
C PRO A 245 -39.58 -1.58 26.37
N VAL A 246 -39.38 -2.58 27.20
CA VAL A 246 -39.68 -2.51 28.65
C VAL A 246 -38.58 -1.69 29.30
N ALA A 247 -38.94 -0.69 30.09
CA ALA A 247 -38.03 0.18 30.80
C ALA A 247 -37.11 -0.64 31.74
N ALA A 248 -35.80 -0.46 31.56
CA ALA A 248 -34.80 -1.05 32.44
C ALA A 248 -34.76 -0.30 33.79
N PRO A 249 -34.61 -0.98 34.90
CA PRO A 249 -34.39 -0.36 36.22
C PRO A 249 -32.95 0.24 36.26
N ALA A 250 -32.82 1.34 36.99
CA ALA A 250 -31.57 2.06 37.18
C ALA A 250 -30.45 1.16 37.75
N PRO A 251 -29.18 1.36 37.35
CA PRO A 251 -28.08 0.55 37.87
C PRO A 251 -27.81 0.84 39.34
N ALA A 252 -27.80 -0.22 40.14
CA ALA A 252 -27.31 -0.18 41.50
C ALA A 252 -25.80 0.06 41.52
N ALA A 253 -25.32 0.83 42.49
CA ALA A 253 -23.90 1.12 42.69
C ALA A 253 -23.08 -0.19 42.85
N PRO A 254 -21.85 -0.24 42.38
CA PRO A 254 -21.04 -1.44 42.46
C PRO A 254 -20.69 -1.73 43.93
N ALA A 255 -21.08 -2.90 44.40
CA ALA A 255 -20.57 -3.47 45.60
C ALA A 255 -19.08 -3.78 45.46
N GLY A 256 -18.32 -3.50 46.52
CA GLY A 256 -16.87 -3.58 46.52
C GLY A 256 -16.31 -4.92 46.00
N ALA A 257 -15.22 -4.82 45.32
CA ALA A 257 -14.43 -5.96 44.84
C ALA A 257 -14.07 -6.88 45.99
N PRO A 258 -14.18 -8.21 45.83
CA PRO A 258 -13.60 -9.15 46.77
C PRO A 258 -12.07 -9.04 46.67
N SER A 259 -11.41 -8.79 47.81
CA SER A 259 -9.96 -8.84 47.96
C SER A 259 -9.46 -10.27 47.71
N GLY A 260 -8.52 -10.39 46.83
CA GLY A 260 -7.50 -11.42 46.64
C GLY A 260 -7.81 -12.83 47.17
N ALA A 261 -8.36 -13.67 46.30
CA ALA A 261 -7.95 -15.06 46.34
C ALA A 261 -6.68 -15.14 45.46
N ASP A 262 -5.59 -15.71 46.00
CA ASP A 262 -4.42 -16.08 45.24
C ASP A 262 -4.81 -16.98 44.09
N VAL A 263 -4.99 -16.38 42.91
CA VAL A 263 -5.14 -17.13 41.65
C VAL A 263 -3.75 -17.65 41.35
N ALA A 264 -3.55 -18.96 41.43
CA ALA A 264 -2.29 -19.57 41.07
C ALA A 264 -1.95 -19.15 39.63
N ASP A 265 -0.72 -18.63 39.43
CA ASP A 265 -0.23 -18.25 38.12
C ASP A 265 -0.27 -19.47 37.21
N LEU A 266 -1.04 -19.35 36.11
CA LEU A 266 -1.03 -20.38 35.10
C LEU A 266 0.30 -20.35 34.36
N PRO A 267 0.88 -21.50 34.03
CA PRO A 267 2.13 -21.53 33.29
C PRO A 267 1.88 -20.90 31.90
N PHE A 268 2.57 -19.78 31.65
CA PHE A 268 2.49 -19.04 30.38
C PHE A 268 3.72 -19.34 29.54
N THR A 269 3.55 -19.94 28.39
CA THR A 269 4.67 -20.34 27.51
C THR A 269 4.89 -19.29 26.39
N ALA A 270 6.06 -19.33 25.76
CA ALA A 270 6.35 -18.51 24.58
C ALA A 270 5.33 -18.74 23.45
N LYS A 271 4.80 -19.96 23.32
CA LYS A 271 3.72 -20.27 22.37
C LYS A 271 2.42 -19.55 22.72
N ASP A 272 2.09 -19.45 23.99
CA ASP A 272 0.89 -18.73 24.43
C ASP A 272 1.04 -17.23 24.16
N GLY A 273 2.23 -16.66 24.43
CA GLY A 273 2.56 -15.29 24.09
C GLY A 273 2.43 -15.02 22.58
N LEU A 274 2.98 -15.89 21.77
CA LEU A 274 2.86 -15.81 20.33
C LEU A 274 1.38 -15.88 19.87
N ASN A 275 0.60 -16.82 20.40
CA ASN A 275 -0.81 -16.97 20.07
C ASN A 275 -1.64 -15.73 20.46
N VAL A 276 -1.35 -15.13 21.62
CA VAL A 276 -2.01 -13.88 22.05
C VAL A 276 -1.66 -12.74 21.11
N LEU A 277 -0.39 -12.59 20.74
CA LEU A 277 0.06 -11.57 19.81
C LEU A 277 -0.57 -11.72 18.42
N LEU A 278 -0.58 -12.96 17.88
CA LEU A 278 -1.20 -13.28 16.62
C LEU A 278 -2.72 -13.00 16.66
N ALA A 279 -3.40 -13.40 17.73
CA ALA A 279 -4.83 -13.17 17.92
C ALA A 279 -5.15 -11.67 17.97
N HIS A 280 -4.34 -10.89 18.70
CA HIS A 280 -4.50 -9.44 18.80
C HIS A 280 -4.30 -8.74 17.44
N SER A 281 -3.18 -9.02 16.77
CA SER A 281 -2.83 -8.39 15.50
C SER A 281 -3.73 -8.82 14.34
N ALA A 282 -4.14 -10.09 14.29
CA ALA A 282 -5.06 -10.60 13.28
C ALA A 282 -6.55 -10.31 13.59
N ARG A 283 -6.87 -9.84 14.81
CA ARG A 283 -8.24 -9.63 15.32
C ARG A 283 -9.11 -10.87 15.25
N ILE A 284 -8.53 -12.01 15.61
CA ILE A 284 -9.20 -13.31 15.72
C ILE A 284 -9.06 -13.84 17.14
N ARG A 285 -9.87 -14.82 17.51
CA ARG A 285 -9.74 -15.45 18.83
C ARG A 285 -8.56 -16.46 18.83
N PRO A 286 -7.86 -16.64 19.96
CA PRO A 286 -6.74 -17.59 20.05
C PRO A 286 -7.11 -19.04 19.64
N ASP A 287 -8.35 -19.46 19.90
CA ASP A 287 -8.86 -20.78 19.54
C ASP A 287 -9.12 -20.95 18.01
N GLN A 288 -9.05 -19.89 17.27
CA GLN A 288 -9.17 -19.88 15.81
C GLN A 288 -7.81 -19.98 15.08
N ILE A 289 -6.71 -19.95 15.82
CA ILE A 289 -5.37 -20.10 15.25
C ILE A 289 -5.03 -21.59 15.19
N GLY A 290 -4.95 -22.15 14.00
CA GLY A 290 -4.58 -23.54 13.77
C GLY A 290 -3.06 -23.75 13.76
N ALA A 291 -2.64 -25.00 14.02
CA ALA A 291 -1.22 -25.34 14.03
C ALA A 291 -0.53 -25.23 12.66
N THR A 292 -1.32 -25.17 11.58
CA THR A 292 -0.86 -25.05 10.18
C THR A 292 -1.02 -23.65 9.62
N ASP A 293 -1.56 -22.72 10.42
CA ASP A 293 -1.71 -21.34 9.96
C ASP A 293 -0.36 -20.68 9.79
N THR A 294 -0.29 -19.84 8.78
CA THR A 294 0.86 -19.01 8.44
C THR A 294 0.50 -17.54 8.63
N THR A 295 1.48 -16.67 8.72
CA THR A 295 1.23 -15.22 8.72
C THR A 295 0.44 -14.77 7.49
N GLU A 296 0.54 -15.49 6.38
CA GLU A 296 -0.20 -15.22 5.15
C GLU A 296 -1.68 -15.61 5.28
N THR A 297 -1.98 -16.80 5.82
CA THR A 297 -3.37 -17.24 6.06
C THR A 297 -4.06 -16.36 7.09
N LEU A 298 -3.39 -16.04 8.20
CA LEU A 298 -3.92 -15.19 9.27
C LEU A 298 -4.18 -13.74 8.83
N THR A 299 -3.49 -13.28 7.80
CA THR A 299 -3.66 -11.92 7.25
C THR A 299 -4.43 -11.89 5.94
N ASN A 300 -5.01 -13.03 5.53
CA ASN A 300 -5.75 -13.19 4.26
C ASN A 300 -4.94 -12.71 3.05
N GLY A 301 -3.63 -12.95 3.02
CA GLY A 301 -2.73 -12.52 1.95
C GLY A 301 -2.50 -11.00 1.85
N VAL A 302 -2.97 -10.20 2.82
CA VAL A 302 -2.80 -8.75 2.80
C VAL A 302 -1.39 -8.39 3.29
N SER A 303 -0.53 -7.96 2.36
CA SER A 303 0.90 -7.70 2.62
C SER A 303 1.15 -6.66 3.72
N SER A 304 0.35 -5.60 3.80
CA SER A 304 0.47 -4.58 4.86
C SER A 304 0.18 -5.15 6.24
N ARG A 305 -0.85 -6.00 6.36
CA ARG A 305 -1.17 -6.70 7.62
C ARG A 305 -0.09 -7.68 8.02
N ARG A 306 0.44 -8.43 7.06
CA ARG A 306 1.54 -9.35 7.30
C ARG A 306 2.79 -8.63 7.78
N ASN A 307 3.16 -7.53 7.13
CA ASN A 307 4.31 -6.73 7.54
C ASN A 307 4.11 -6.13 8.92
N GLN A 308 2.91 -5.61 9.23
CA GLN A 308 2.58 -5.13 10.57
C GLN A 308 2.69 -6.24 11.60
N LEU A 309 2.11 -7.41 11.32
CA LEU A 309 2.19 -8.59 12.20
C LEU A 309 3.66 -9.01 12.46
N LEU A 310 4.50 -9.03 11.43
CA LEU A 310 5.93 -9.36 11.59
C LEU A 310 6.67 -8.29 12.41
N MET A 311 6.35 -7.00 12.21
CA MET A 311 6.91 -5.92 13.04
C MET A 311 6.48 -6.03 14.49
N ASP A 312 5.20 -6.28 14.75
CA ASP A 312 4.67 -6.48 16.11
C ASP A 312 5.36 -7.67 16.78
N MET A 313 5.50 -8.80 16.07
CA MET A 313 6.23 -9.96 16.55
C MET A 313 7.71 -9.64 16.85
N GLY A 314 8.39 -8.91 15.98
CA GLY A 314 9.78 -8.50 16.16
C GLY A 314 9.96 -7.62 17.40
N THR A 315 9.05 -6.68 17.60
CA THR A 315 9.09 -5.72 18.72
C THR A 315 8.74 -6.39 20.04
N GLU A 316 7.64 -7.13 20.09
CA GLU A 316 7.12 -7.70 21.34
C GLU A 316 7.91 -8.94 21.80
N LEU A 317 8.53 -9.66 20.87
CA LEU A 317 9.35 -10.84 21.18
C LEU A 317 10.85 -10.54 21.17
N GLU A 318 11.27 -9.29 21.03
CA GLU A 318 12.67 -8.82 20.98
C GLU A 318 13.54 -9.62 19.98
N LEU A 319 12.98 -9.98 18.82
CA LEU A 319 13.68 -10.75 17.82
C LEU A 319 14.61 -9.84 17.00
N ALA A 320 15.88 -10.18 16.91
CA ALA A 320 16.90 -9.38 16.22
C ALA A 320 16.66 -9.26 14.69
N SER A 321 15.93 -10.20 14.08
CA SER A 321 15.43 -10.15 12.70
C SER A 321 14.34 -11.20 12.50
N ILE A 322 13.30 -10.85 11.79
CA ILE A 322 12.26 -11.78 11.29
C ILE A 322 12.25 -11.71 9.77
#